data_87a08654b9fa2ff5574d164b5a68b9f6
#
_entry.id   87a08654b9fa2ff5574d164b5a68b9f6
#
_cell.length_a   1.000
_cell.length_b   1.000
_cell.length_c   1.000
_cell.angle_alpha   90.00
_cell.angle_beta   90.00
_cell.angle_gamma   90.00
#
_symmetry.space_group_name_H-M   'P 1'
#
loop_
_entity.id
_entity.type
_entity.pdbx_description
1 polymer ?
#
loop_
_entity_poly.entity_id
_entity_poly.type
_entity_poly.pdbx_seq_one_letter_code
_entity_poly.pdbx_strand_id
1 'polypeptide(L)'
;MKNYIIVLLLFFVQLNSDAQVSINKQDDFIHLDGNRISYFIAPKGHSTRQLIKPHLNEFKPIRSRMVNLGFETNDVWFYFETKNLSDSRLIRMLKLSNPIIDEVDVYKRIGKSTFIPVAKGGDQRPFAWRYNGNRELIFPLKLDPHSTNGFLFRVNNGGEQFYFQSSLEKGSSIQVQHGHKQVFYGLLFGIMIFIIILNLAIGILFRQRIAYIYTFYGISFTLLQLSLLGFGTTWLWTDQYFISNRANPFLASMGVLFFLNFTYRYLELQTNTPRIKPLVRIIQFILILNAGLSLIPGTAFMNISAITVNAMTLILNLFIIYPLIVTLKTGSRTARSYLFAFSVLQISVFAFVLRNFGVIPNSFLADNGLQIGFAVEMIILTFGILLRFKLMNDASISALAEANQLKENINIRLEAEVELRTGEVIAQRNELEQKNEEITSSILYAKRIQNALLPSHSFYSKLIPNLQVFYHPKDIVAGDFYWVKRIRIGEDIWKFAGV
;
A
#
# COMPACT_ATOMS: atom_id res chain seq x y z
N MET A 1 -70.58 -4.01 -12.32
CA MET A 1 -69.68 -4.67 -11.32
C MET A 1 -69.45 -6.19 -11.54
N LYS A 2 -70.17 -6.89 -12.42
CA LYS A 2 -69.94 -8.33 -12.69
C LYS A 2 -68.80 -8.65 -13.67
N ASN A 3 -68.40 -7.72 -14.53
CA ASN A 3 -67.39 -7.97 -15.56
C ASN A 3 -65.94 -7.77 -15.09
N TYR A 4 -65.69 -7.13 -13.94
CA TYR A 4 -64.33 -6.96 -13.37
C TYR A 4 -63.84 -8.18 -12.57
N ILE A 5 -64.77 -9.02 -12.08
CA ILE A 5 -64.44 -10.22 -11.31
C ILE A 5 -63.93 -11.33 -12.23
N ILE A 6 -64.39 -11.41 -13.47
CA ILE A 6 -63.97 -12.41 -14.46
C ILE A 6 -62.57 -12.10 -14.99
N VAL A 7 -62.17 -10.84 -15.16
CA VAL A 7 -60.83 -10.43 -15.57
C VAL A 7 -59.79 -10.68 -14.47
N LEU A 8 -60.15 -10.53 -13.18
CA LEU A 8 -59.25 -10.83 -12.04
C LEU A 8 -59.03 -12.32 -11.85
N LEU A 9 -60.00 -13.17 -12.15
CA LEU A 9 -59.90 -14.62 -12.10
C LEU A 9 -59.08 -15.22 -13.24
N LEU A 10 -59.08 -14.61 -14.41
CA LEU A 10 -58.24 -15.01 -15.54
C LEU A 10 -56.77 -14.62 -15.35
N PHE A 11 -56.47 -13.58 -14.56
CA PHE A 11 -55.09 -13.24 -14.21
C PHE A 11 -54.46 -14.19 -13.16
N PHE A 12 -55.26 -14.88 -12.37
CA PHE A 12 -54.81 -15.84 -11.37
C PHE A 12 -54.55 -17.27 -11.93
N VAL A 13 -55.11 -17.61 -13.10
CA VAL A 13 -54.97 -18.93 -13.71
C VAL A 13 -53.73 -19.04 -14.64
N GLN A 14 -53.07 -17.94 -14.98
CA GLN A 14 -51.87 -17.94 -15.84
C GLN A 14 -50.55 -18.00 -15.13
N LEU A 15 -50.50 -18.22 -13.80
CA LEU A 15 -49.26 -18.27 -13.00
C LEU A 15 -48.66 -19.66 -12.80
N ASN A 16 -49.16 -20.72 -13.47
CA ASN A 16 -48.74 -22.09 -13.25
C ASN A 16 -48.24 -22.86 -14.49
N SER A 17 -47.73 -22.19 -15.53
CA SER A 17 -47.03 -22.92 -16.57
C SER A 17 -45.79 -22.17 -16.99
N ASP A 18 -44.67 -22.87 -16.91
CA ASP A 18 -43.34 -22.70 -17.50
C ASP A 18 -42.15 -22.49 -16.56
N ALA A 19 -42.15 -23.25 -15.42
CA ALA A 19 -40.90 -23.47 -14.67
C ALA A 19 -39.99 -24.53 -15.34
N GLN A 20 -40.30 -24.95 -16.57
CA GLN A 20 -39.60 -26.03 -17.25
C GLN A 20 -38.65 -25.50 -18.34
N VAL A 21 -37.39 -25.86 -18.24
CA VAL A 21 -36.35 -25.50 -19.23
C VAL A 21 -36.33 -26.58 -20.33
N SER A 22 -36.81 -26.26 -21.53
CA SER A 22 -36.69 -27.14 -22.72
C SER A 22 -35.26 -27.07 -23.23
N ILE A 23 -34.64 -28.23 -23.47
CA ILE A 23 -33.26 -28.37 -23.92
C ILE A 23 -33.20 -29.18 -25.21
N ASN A 24 -32.61 -28.56 -26.23
CA ASN A 24 -32.27 -29.22 -27.51
C ASN A 24 -30.78 -29.55 -27.56
N LYS A 25 -30.41 -30.45 -28.48
CA LYS A 25 -29.01 -30.85 -28.72
C LYS A 25 -28.11 -29.66 -29.12
N GLN A 26 -28.70 -28.64 -29.78
CA GLN A 26 -28.00 -27.48 -30.30
C GLN A 26 -27.79 -26.36 -29.26
N ASP A 27 -28.52 -26.39 -28.13
CA ASP A 27 -28.43 -25.36 -27.12
C ASP A 27 -27.08 -25.41 -26.40
N ASP A 28 -26.21 -24.43 -26.65
CA ASP A 28 -24.88 -24.36 -26.06
C ASP A 28 -24.92 -23.75 -24.66
N PHE A 29 -25.88 -22.82 -24.41
CA PHE A 29 -25.98 -22.05 -23.16
C PHE A 29 -27.42 -21.67 -22.84
N ILE A 30 -27.85 -21.91 -21.61
CA ILE A 30 -29.17 -21.53 -21.11
C ILE A 30 -29.02 -20.93 -19.71
N HIS A 31 -29.48 -19.70 -19.52
CA HIS A 31 -29.58 -19.12 -18.18
C HIS A 31 -30.72 -19.75 -17.39
N LEU A 32 -30.45 -20.07 -16.11
CA LEU A 32 -31.46 -20.43 -15.14
C LEU A 32 -31.90 -19.18 -14.39
N ASP A 33 -32.86 -18.45 -14.95
CA ASP A 33 -33.38 -17.21 -14.43
C ASP A 33 -34.92 -17.13 -14.57
N GLY A 34 -35.53 -16.11 -13.97
CA GLY A 34 -36.97 -15.90 -14.04
C GLY A 34 -37.76 -17.07 -13.41
N ASN A 35 -38.76 -17.54 -14.16
CA ASN A 35 -39.58 -18.66 -13.67
C ASN A 35 -38.93 -20.05 -13.88
N ARG A 36 -37.72 -20.12 -14.45
CA ARG A 36 -37.01 -21.38 -14.76
C ARG A 36 -36.39 -22.01 -13.53
N ILE A 37 -36.16 -21.25 -12.47
CA ILE A 37 -35.56 -21.70 -11.22
C ILE A 37 -36.26 -21.04 -10.04
N SER A 38 -36.47 -21.80 -8.99
CA SER A 38 -37.05 -21.32 -7.74
C SER A 38 -36.16 -21.64 -6.54
N TYR A 39 -36.28 -20.89 -5.46
CA TYR A 39 -35.49 -21.07 -4.26
C TYR A 39 -36.31 -21.08 -2.99
N PHE A 40 -35.76 -21.71 -1.95
CA PHE A 40 -36.27 -21.77 -0.61
C PHE A 40 -35.14 -21.67 0.41
N ILE A 41 -35.29 -20.77 1.40
CA ILE A 41 -34.33 -20.61 2.48
C ILE A 41 -34.76 -21.48 3.63
N ALA A 42 -33.99 -22.53 3.95
CA ALA A 42 -34.29 -23.46 5.00
C ALA A 42 -33.57 -23.10 6.30
N PRO A 43 -34.24 -23.15 7.46
CA PRO A 43 -33.58 -23.02 8.75
C PRO A 43 -32.48 -24.07 8.91
N LYS A 44 -31.40 -23.75 9.65
CA LYS A 44 -30.27 -24.67 9.89
C LYS A 44 -30.73 -26.03 10.43
N GLY A 45 -30.17 -27.11 9.87
CA GLY A 45 -30.40 -28.47 10.36
C GLY A 45 -31.50 -29.26 9.68
N HIS A 46 -32.21 -28.71 8.69
CA HIS A 46 -33.21 -29.48 7.93
C HIS A 46 -32.52 -30.43 6.95
N SER A 47 -32.81 -31.73 7.11
CA SER A 47 -32.32 -32.73 6.15
C SER A 47 -33.10 -32.72 4.84
N THR A 48 -32.45 -33.13 3.75
CA THR A 48 -33.08 -33.28 2.43
C THR A 48 -34.41 -34.01 2.43
N ARG A 49 -34.56 -35.04 3.28
CA ARG A 49 -35.81 -35.82 3.43
C ARG A 49 -36.95 -35.02 4.04
N GLN A 50 -36.69 -34.11 4.95
CA GLN A 50 -37.70 -33.30 5.64
C GLN A 50 -38.21 -32.14 4.79
N LEU A 51 -37.40 -31.62 3.87
CA LEU A 51 -37.68 -30.46 3.02
C LEU A 51 -38.55 -30.77 1.78
N ILE A 52 -38.54 -32.00 1.28
CA ILE A 52 -38.97 -32.27 -0.09
C ILE A 52 -40.49 -32.47 -0.22
N LYS A 53 -41.19 -32.96 0.78
CA LYS A 53 -42.62 -33.20 0.64
C LYS A 53 -43.53 -32.03 1.05
N PRO A 54 -43.27 -31.29 2.14
CA PRO A 54 -44.17 -30.20 2.53
C PRO A 54 -43.87 -28.85 1.90
N HIS A 55 -42.63 -28.60 1.39
CA HIS A 55 -42.16 -27.24 1.10
C HIS A 55 -41.98 -26.88 -0.40
N LEU A 56 -42.18 -27.81 -1.36
CA LEU A 56 -42.09 -27.46 -2.78
C LEU A 56 -43.02 -26.31 -3.20
N ASN A 57 -44.14 -26.14 -2.53
CA ASN A 57 -45.07 -25.05 -2.75
C ASN A 57 -44.59 -23.70 -2.17
N GLU A 58 -43.55 -23.68 -1.33
CA GLU A 58 -42.97 -22.50 -0.71
C GLU A 58 -41.80 -21.93 -1.49
N PHE A 59 -41.34 -22.63 -2.54
CA PHE A 59 -40.28 -22.17 -3.40
C PHE A 59 -40.72 -20.93 -4.16
N LYS A 60 -39.91 -19.87 -4.09
CA LYS A 60 -40.15 -18.57 -4.76
C LYS A 60 -39.36 -18.50 -6.05
N PRO A 61 -39.90 -18.00 -7.15
CA PRO A 61 -39.17 -17.82 -8.38
C PRO A 61 -38.09 -16.74 -8.24
N ILE A 62 -36.97 -16.93 -8.94
CA ILE A 62 -35.88 -15.96 -8.98
C ILE A 62 -36.19 -14.96 -10.10
N ARG A 63 -36.45 -13.71 -9.75
CA ARG A 63 -36.81 -12.66 -10.73
C ARG A 63 -35.60 -12.07 -11.49
N SER A 64 -34.40 -12.23 -10.95
CA SER A 64 -33.15 -11.67 -11.47
C SER A 64 -32.24 -12.77 -12.01
N ARG A 65 -31.40 -12.44 -13.00
CA ARG A 65 -30.32 -13.33 -13.46
C ARG A 65 -29.28 -13.61 -12.40
N MET A 66 -29.02 -12.64 -11.49
CA MET A 66 -28.12 -12.76 -10.37
C MET A 66 -28.90 -13.11 -9.13
N VAL A 67 -28.63 -14.26 -8.52
CA VAL A 67 -29.04 -14.55 -7.16
C VAL A 67 -28.17 -13.72 -6.22
N ASN A 68 -28.75 -12.88 -5.41
CA ASN A 68 -28.06 -12.11 -4.39
C ASN A 68 -28.94 -12.06 -3.13
N LEU A 69 -28.53 -12.78 -2.08
CA LEU A 69 -29.24 -12.87 -0.80
C LEU A 69 -28.46 -12.16 0.33
N GLY A 70 -27.43 -11.37 -0.01
CA GLY A 70 -26.61 -10.68 0.98
C GLY A 70 -25.72 -11.63 1.77
N PHE A 71 -25.72 -11.54 3.09
CA PHE A 71 -24.94 -12.40 4.01
C PHE A 71 -25.86 -13.46 4.62
N GLU A 72 -26.32 -14.42 3.80
CA GLU A 72 -27.22 -15.48 4.25
C GLU A 72 -26.42 -16.60 4.93
N THR A 73 -26.87 -17.00 6.11
CA THR A 73 -26.23 -18.05 6.93
C THR A 73 -26.95 -19.39 6.90
N ASN A 74 -28.17 -19.43 6.36
CA ASN A 74 -28.97 -20.62 6.24
C ASN A 74 -28.68 -21.36 4.93
N ASP A 75 -29.07 -22.64 4.88
CA ASP A 75 -29.05 -23.40 3.65
C ASP A 75 -30.10 -22.87 2.66
N VAL A 76 -29.68 -22.59 1.44
CA VAL A 76 -30.57 -22.16 0.38
C VAL A 76 -30.72 -23.29 -0.64
N TRP A 77 -31.95 -23.68 -0.88
CA TRP A 77 -32.30 -24.74 -1.79
C TRP A 77 -32.85 -24.16 -3.07
N PHE A 78 -32.41 -24.68 -4.21
CA PHE A 78 -32.82 -24.26 -5.53
C PHE A 78 -33.41 -25.44 -6.29
N TYR A 79 -34.55 -25.22 -6.97
CA TYR A 79 -35.22 -26.25 -7.76
C TYR A 79 -35.45 -25.77 -9.17
N PHE A 80 -35.20 -26.65 -10.16
CA PHE A 80 -35.52 -26.42 -11.57
C PHE A 80 -35.81 -27.74 -12.27
N GLU A 81 -36.59 -27.68 -13.35
CA GLU A 81 -36.91 -28.83 -14.21
C GLU A 81 -36.36 -28.60 -15.61
N THR A 82 -35.88 -29.70 -16.21
CA THR A 82 -35.39 -29.70 -17.59
C THR A 82 -36.13 -30.76 -18.39
N LYS A 83 -36.51 -30.41 -19.62
CA LYS A 83 -37.09 -31.37 -20.61
C LYS A 83 -36.13 -31.53 -21.73
N ASN A 84 -35.57 -32.74 -21.89
CA ASN A 84 -34.75 -33.09 -23.03
C ASN A 84 -35.68 -33.40 -24.23
N LEU A 85 -35.60 -32.57 -25.28
CA LEU A 85 -36.41 -32.74 -26.49
C LEU A 85 -35.73 -33.63 -27.56
N SER A 86 -34.50 -34.07 -27.33
CA SER A 86 -33.73 -34.83 -28.27
C SER A 86 -33.91 -36.36 -28.12
N ASP A 87 -33.66 -37.11 -29.16
CA ASP A 87 -33.66 -38.57 -29.19
C ASP A 87 -32.45 -39.22 -28.48
N SER A 88 -31.50 -38.40 -28.06
CA SER A 88 -30.26 -38.85 -27.42
C SER A 88 -30.15 -38.37 -25.96
N ARG A 89 -29.43 -39.18 -25.15
CA ARG A 89 -29.05 -38.73 -23.82
C ARG A 89 -28.13 -37.50 -23.91
N LEU A 90 -28.47 -36.40 -23.24
CA LEU A 90 -27.65 -35.21 -23.15
C LEU A 90 -26.93 -35.14 -21.82
N ILE A 91 -25.72 -34.59 -21.84
CA ILE A 91 -25.02 -34.14 -20.66
C ILE A 91 -24.98 -32.62 -20.70
N ARG A 92 -25.52 -31.96 -19.68
CA ARG A 92 -25.45 -30.52 -19.48
C ARG A 92 -24.75 -30.23 -18.18
N MET A 93 -23.96 -29.18 -18.17
CA MET A 93 -23.20 -28.76 -17.01
C MET A 93 -23.96 -27.65 -16.30
N LEU A 94 -24.43 -27.92 -15.09
CA LEU A 94 -24.88 -26.86 -14.19
C LEU A 94 -23.63 -26.10 -13.72
N LYS A 95 -23.56 -24.82 -14.05
CA LYS A 95 -22.47 -23.94 -13.69
C LYS A 95 -22.96 -22.86 -12.75
N LEU A 96 -22.24 -22.65 -11.67
CA LEU A 96 -22.42 -21.53 -10.74
C LEU A 96 -21.24 -20.57 -10.92
N SER A 97 -21.54 -19.28 -11.12
CA SER A 97 -20.51 -18.28 -11.49
C SER A 97 -19.57 -17.89 -10.38
N ASN A 98 -19.96 -18.09 -9.10
CA ASN A 98 -19.14 -17.79 -7.95
C ASN A 98 -18.30 -19.03 -7.56
N PRO A 99 -16.97 -19.00 -7.70
CA PRO A 99 -16.11 -20.14 -7.43
C PRO A 99 -15.81 -20.36 -5.93
N ILE A 100 -16.12 -19.38 -5.08
CA ILE A 100 -15.83 -19.39 -3.63
C ILE A 100 -17.05 -19.69 -2.77
N ILE A 101 -18.06 -20.33 -3.34
CA ILE A 101 -19.17 -20.87 -2.56
C ILE A 101 -18.68 -22.04 -1.71
N ASP A 102 -18.97 -22.02 -0.39
CA ASP A 102 -18.50 -23.01 0.58
C ASP A 102 -18.91 -24.44 0.23
N GLU A 103 -20.21 -24.66 0.07
CA GLU A 103 -20.77 -25.99 -0.20
C GLU A 103 -21.91 -25.95 -1.20
N VAL A 104 -21.85 -26.87 -2.15
CA VAL A 104 -22.94 -27.16 -3.10
C VAL A 104 -23.17 -28.66 -3.16
N ASP A 105 -24.41 -29.07 -2.91
CA ASP A 105 -24.85 -30.46 -3.08
C ASP A 105 -25.96 -30.52 -4.13
N VAL A 106 -25.80 -31.34 -5.17
CA VAL A 106 -26.75 -31.45 -6.28
C VAL A 106 -27.44 -32.80 -6.25
N TYR A 107 -28.75 -32.79 -6.42
CA TYR A 107 -29.63 -33.95 -6.38
C TYR A 107 -30.47 -34.04 -7.66
N LYS A 108 -30.73 -35.27 -8.15
CA LYS A 108 -31.66 -35.58 -9.25
C LYS A 108 -32.91 -36.21 -8.70
N ARG A 109 -34.07 -35.80 -9.19
CA ARG A 109 -35.37 -36.41 -8.87
C ARG A 109 -35.53 -37.77 -9.54
N ILE A 110 -35.91 -38.77 -8.76
CA ILE A 110 -36.33 -40.07 -9.25
C ILE A 110 -37.77 -40.29 -8.85
N GLY A 111 -38.64 -40.60 -9.84
CA GLY A 111 -40.07 -40.72 -9.57
C GLY A 111 -40.72 -39.39 -9.15
N LYS A 112 -41.76 -39.47 -8.30
CA LYS A 112 -42.56 -38.28 -7.93
C LYS A 112 -41.96 -37.41 -6.82
N SER A 113 -41.18 -37.98 -5.89
CA SER A 113 -40.75 -37.23 -4.69
C SER A 113 -39.41 -37.67 -4.09
N THR A 114 -38.65 -38.51 -4.72
CA THR A 114 -37.35 -38.98 -4.25
C THR A 114 -36.23 -38.27 -4.95
N PHE A 115 -35.27 -37.74 -4.18
CA PHE A 115 -34.08 -37.10 -4.68
C PHE A 115 -32.84 -37.90 -4.29
N ILE A 116 -31.96 -38.15 -5.24
CA ILE A 116 -30.67 -38.82 -5.02
C ILE A 116 -29.50 -37.83 -5.26
N PRO A 117 -28.44 -37.88 -4.47
CA PRO A 117 -27.29 -37.06 -4.67
C PRO A 117 -26.58 -37.48 -5.96
N VAL A 118 -26.21 -36.52 -6.81
CA VAL A 118 -25.53 -36.76 -8.07
C VAL A 118 -24.17 -36.07 -8.16
N ALA A 119 -23.97 -34.97 -7.45
CA ALA A 119 -22.69 -34.27 -7.42
C ALA A 119 -22.56 -33.40 -6.14
N LYS A 120 -21.33 -33.13 -5.77
CA LYS A 120 -20.98 -32.25 -4.64
C LYS A 120 -19.78 -31.41 -5.02
N GLY A 121 -19.66 -30.22 -4.44
CA GLY A 121 -18.53 -29.33 -4.63
C GLY A 121 -18.60 -28.12 -3.69
N GLY A 122 -17.68 -27.19 -3.87
CA GLY A 122 -17.56 -26.01 -3.05
C GLY A 122 -16.09 -25.73 -2.73
N ASP A 123 -15.78 -24.60 -2.09
CA ASP A 123 -14.41 -24.29 -1.68
C ASP A 123 -14.06 -24.85 -0.28
N GLN A 124 -15.09 -25.23 0.50
CA GLN A 124 -14.97 -26.00 1.74
C GLN A 124 -15.09 -27.52 1.51
N ARG A 125 -14.93 -27.96 0.27
CA ARG A 125 -14.94 -29.37 -0.12
C ARG A 125 -13.63 -29.72 -0.82
N PRO A 126 -13.20 -31.01 -0.79
CA PRO A 126 -11.98 -31.43 -1.48
C PRO A 126 -11.95 -30.96 -2.92
N PHE A 127 -10.85 -30.35 -3.33
CA PHE A 127 -10.68 -29.82 -4.69
C PHE A 127 -10.84 -30.91 -5.76
N ALA A 128 -10.47 -32.14 -5.42
CA ALA A 128 -10.66 -33.32 -6.27
C ALA A 128 -12.15 -33.56 -6.66
N TRP A 129 -13.12 -33.01 -5.95
CA TRP A 129 -14.55 -33.11 -6.31
C TRP A 129 -14.98 -32.09 -7.36
N ARG A 130 -14.11 -31.13 -7.72
CA ARG A 130 -14.38 -30.18 -8.81
C ARG A 130 -14.25 -30.87 -10.17
N TYR A 131 -15.21 -30.63 -11.02
CA TYR A 131 -15.24 -31.23 -12.35
C TYR A 131 -13.98 -30.87 -13.16
N ASN A 132 -13.20 -31.88 -13.55
CA ASN A 132 -11.94 -31.75 -14.28
C ASN A 132 -10.94 -30.74 -13.69
N GLY A 133 -10.91 -30.61 -12.38
CA GLY A 133 -10.02 -29.63 -11.70
C GLY A 133 -10.34 -28.17 -12.05
N ASN A 134 -11.57 -27.88 -12.48
CA ASN A 134 -11.96 -26.53 -12.85
C ASN A 134 -12.10 -25.64 -11.59
N ARG A 135 -11.64 -24.41 -11.68
CA ARG A 135 -11.84 -23.41 -10.60
C ARG A 135 -13.31 -23.02 -10.41
N GLU A 136 -14.11 -23.04 -11.49
CA GLU A 136 -15.54 -22.75 -11.45
C GLU A 136 -16.32 -23.97 -10.92
N LEU A 137 -17.45 -23.74 -10.27
CA LEU A 137 -18.31 -24.81 -9.76
C LEU A 137 -19.18 -25.33 -10.89
N ILE A 138 -18.87 -26.54 -11.37
CA ILE A 138 -19.48 -27.18 -12.51
C ILE A 138 -19.93 -28.58 -12.12
N PHE A 139 -21.20 -28.90 -12.39
CA PHE A 139 -21.83 -30.18 -12.02
C PHE A 139 -22.43 -30.84 -13.27
N PRO A 140 -21.98 -32.02 -13.68
CA PRO A 140 -22.54 -32.74 -14.85
C PRO A 140 -23.92 -33.30 -14.51
N LEU A 141 -24.92 -32.94 -15.32
CA LEU A 141 -26.29 -33.43 -15.24
C LEU A 141 -26.59 -34.32 -16.44
N LYS A 142 -27.04 -35.54 -16.18
CA LYS A 142 -27.46 -36.51 -17.22
C LYS A 142 -28.94 -36.37 -17.46
N LEU A 143 -29.33 -36.09 -18.71
CA LEU A 143 -30.71 -35.89 -19.17
C LEU A 143 -31.05 -37.02 -20.12
N ASP A 144 -31.98 -37.86 -19.73
CA ASP A 144 -32.40 -39.00 -20.57
C ASP A 144 -33.26 -38.51 -21.77
N PRO A 145 -33.30 -39.22 -22.90
CA PRO A 145 -34.07 -38.82 -24.07
C PRO A 145 -35.56 -38.63 -23.74
N HIS A 146 -36.21 -37.64 -24.35
CA HIS A 146 -37.64 -37.32 -24.22
C HIS A 146 -38.19 -37.31 -22.79
N SER A 147 -37.33 -37.00 -21.81
CA SER A 147 -37.67 -37.08 -20.39
C SER A 147 -37.65 -35.71 -19.71
N THR A 148 -38.51 -35.56 -18.71
CA THR A 148 -38.46 -34.44 -17.79
C THR A 148 -37.65 -34.84 -16.55
N ASN A 149 -36.59 -34.07 -16.28
CA ASN A 149 -35.70 -34.29 -15.14
C ASN A 149 -35.80 -33.11 -14.15
N GLY A 150 -36.13 -33.41 -12.91
CA GLY A 150 -36.10 -32.39 -11.83
C GLY A 150 -34.74 -32.43 -11.10
N PHE A 151 -34.19 -31.26 -10.84
CA PHE A 151 -32.96 -31.10 -10.10
C PHE A 151 -33.18 -30.17 -8.91
N LEU A 152 -32.57 -30.56 -7.80
CA LEU A 152 -32.52 -29.78 -6.58
C LEU A 152 -31.05 -29.58 -6.24
N PHE A 153 -30.65 -28.36 -5.86
CA PHE A 153 -29.31 -28.17 -5.33
C PHE A 153 -29.36 -27.28 -4.08
N ARG A 154 -28.55 -27.66 -3.11
CA ARG A 154 -28.31 -26.92 -1.86
C ARG A 154 -27.07 -26.08 -2.00
N VAL A 155 -27.14 -24.84 -1.55
CA VAL A 155 -25.99 -23.94 -1.44
C VAL A 155 -25.91 -23.47 0.01
N ASN A 156 -24.73 -23.63 0.63
CA ASN A 156 -24.37 -23.03 1.90
C ASN A 156 -23.14 -22.17 1.68
N ASN A 157 -23.13 -20.96 2.21
CA ASN A 157 -22.02 -20.00 2.02
C ASN A 157 -21.54 -19.44 3.37
N GLY A 158 -21.72 -20.16 4.46
CA GLY A 158 -21.16 -19.86 5.79
C GLY A 158 -21.41 -18.45 6.33
N GLY A 159 -22.26 -17.66 5.67
CA GLY A 159 -22.51 -16.24 5.98
C GLY A 159 -21.60 -15.26 5.21
N GLU A 160 -20.83 -15.73 4.22
CA GLU A 160 -20.20 -14.86 3.24
C GLU A 160 -21.23 -14.23 2.28
N GLN A 161 -20.80 -13.30 1.45
CA GLN A 161 -21.70 -12.69 0.48
C GLN A 161 -22.26 -13.72 -0.48
N PHE A 162 -23.58 -13.95 -0.42
CA PHE A 162 -24.29 -14.98 -1.17
C PHE A 162 -24.75 -14.44 -2.52
N TYR A 163 -23.95 -14.63 -3.56
CA TYR A 163 -24.30 -14.26 -4.91
C TYR A 163 -23.74 -15.23 -5.93
N PHE A 164 -24.53 -15.56 -6.95
CA PHE A 164 -24.09 -16.30 -8.13
C PHE A 164 -25.11 -16.19 -9.26
N GLN A 165 -24.69 -16.56 -10.47
CA GLN A 165 -25.55 -16.86 -11.58
C GLN A 165 -25.50 -18.36 -11.85
N SER A 166 -26.62 -18.92 -12.23
CA SER A 166 -26.70 -20.32 -12.65
C SER A 166 -27.01 -20.45 -14.13
N SER A 167 -26.33 -21.37 -14.79
CA SER A 167 -26.53 -21.69 -16.20
C SER A 167 -26.41 -23.21 -16.46
N LEU A 168 -27.05 -23.64 -17.53
CA LEU A 168 -26.85 -24.96 -18.12
C LEU A 168 -26.07 -24.80 -19.41
N GLU A 169 -24.88 -25.36 -19.45
CA GLU A 169 -23.95 -25.21 -20.57
C GLU A 169 -23.55 -26.56 -21.13
N LYS A 170 -23.15 -26.58 -22.43
CA LYS A 170 -22.54 -27.75 -23.05
C LYS A 170 -21.08 -27.87 -22.63
N GLY A 171 -20.60 -29.08 -22.39
CA GLY A 171 -19.21 -29.29 -21.93
C GLY A 171 -18.14 -28.73 -22.86
N SER A 172 -18.37 -28.80 -24.19
CA SER A 172 -17.46 -28.22 -25.20
C SER A 172 -17.38 -26.69 -25.09
N SER A 173 -18.53 -26.03 -24.88
CA SER A 173 -18.57 -24.54 -24.73
C SER A 173 -17.84 -24.07 -23.49
N ILE A 174 -17.97 -24.79 -22.36
CA ILE A 174 -17.22 -24.52 -21.15
C ILE A 174 -15.71 -24.62 -21.40
N GLN A 175 -15.26 -25.63 -22.12
CA GLN A 175 -13.85 -25.87 -22.35
C GLN A 175 -13.20 -24.77 -23.19
N VAL A 176 -13.89 -24.29 -24.22
CA VAL A 176 -13.46 -23.16 -25.05
C VAL A 176 -13.41 -21.87 -24.25
N GLN A 177 -14.49 -21.56 -23.50
CA GLN A 177 -14.53 -20.36 -22.64
C GLN A 177 -13.45 -20.40 -21.56
N HIS A 178 -13.17 -21.57 -20.99
CA HIS A 178 -12.14 -21.75 -19.97
C HIS A 178 -10.75 -21.39 -20.52
N GLY A 179 -10.42 -21.84 -21.73
CA GLY A 179 -9.15 -21.52 -22.40
C GLY A 179 -8.97 -20.01 -22.59
N HIS A 180 -9.97 -19.32 -23.14
CA HIS A 180 -9.92 -17.86 -23.32
C HIS A 180 -9.78 -17.11 -21.99
N LYS A 181 -10.52 -17.52 -20.96
CA LYS A 181 -10.43 -16.92 -19.63
C LYS A 181 -9.06 -17.13 -18.99
N GLN A 182 -8.44 -18.31 -19.15
CA GLN A 182 -7.11 -18.58 -18.62
C GLN A 182 -6.05 -17.67 -19.25
N VAL A 183 -6.06 -17.49 -20.56
CA VAL A 183 -5.13 -16.59 -21.27
C VAL A 183 -5.33 -15.15 -20.78
N PHE A 184 -6.59 -14.68 -20.72
CA PHE A 184 -6.90 -13.33 -20.26
C PHE A 184 -6.43 -13.07 -18.84
N TYR A 185 -6.75 -13.95 -17.88
CA TYR A 185 -6.32 -13.77 -16.49
C TYR A 185 -4.82 -13.96 -16.32
N GLY A 186 -4.20 -14.87 -17.09
CA GLY A 186 -2.75 -15.04 -17.09
C GLY A 186 -2.02 -13.77 -17.49
N LEU A 187 -2.47 -13.12 -18.59
CA LEU A 187 -1.93 -11.82 -19.02
C LEU A 187 -2.15 -10.73 -17.97
N LEU A 188 -3.37 -10.63 -17.44
CA LEU A 188 -3.74 -9.60 -16.48
C LEU A 188 -2.93 -9.70 -15.18
N PHE A 189 -2.87 -10.89 -14.58
CA PHE A 189 -2.08 -11.12 -13.38
C PHE A 189 -0.57 -11.04 -13.64
N GLY A 190 -0.12 -11.42 -14.84
CA GLY A 190 1.26 -11.20 -15.27
C GLY A 190 1.64 -9.73 -15.24
N ILE A 191 0.78 -8.84 -15.76
CA ILE A 191 0.97 -7.39 -15.69
C ILE A 191 1.01 -6.91 -14.23
N MET A 192 0.07 -7.35 -13.38
CA MET A 192 0.04 -6.96 -11.97
C MET A 192 1.31 -7.39 -11.23
N ILE A 193 1.76 -8.63 -11.42
CA ILE A 193 2.99 -9.17 -10.82
C ILE A 193 4.21 -8.38 -11.30
N PHE A 194 4.29 -8.08 -12.61
CA PHE A 194 5.37 -7.26 -13.17
C PHE A 194 5.42 -5.89 -12.50
N ILE A 195 4.27 -5.22 -12.32
CA ILE A 195 4.19 -3.91 -11.65
C ILE A 195 4.60 -4.01 -10.18
N ILE A 196 4.22 -5.07 -9.47
CA ILE A 196 4.63 -5.32 -8.09
C ILE A 196 6.16 -5.45 -8.00
N ILE A 197 6.77 -6.25 -8.88
CA ILE A 197 8.23 -6.42 -8.94
C ILE A 197 8.92 -5.08 -9.27
N LEU A 198 8.38 -4.32 -10.23
CA LEU A 198 8.91 -3.01 -10.61
C LEU A 198 8.88 -2.03 -9.43
N ASN A 199 7.78 -1.94 -8.70
CA ASN A 199 7.68 -1.07 -7.53
C ASN A 199 8.59 -1.53 -6.38
N LEU A 200 8.74 -2.84 -6.19
CA LEU A 200 9.69 -3.39 -5.24
C LEU A 200 11.13 -3.00 -5.60
N ALA A 201 11.50 -3.12 -6.88
CA ALA A 201 12.81 -2.70 -7.39
C ALA A 201 13.04 -1.20 -7.18
N ILE A 202 12.05 -0.35 -7.49
CA ILE A 202 12.10 1.10 -7.21
C ILE A 202 12.31 1.35 -5.69
N GLY A 203 11.58 0.64 -4.85
CA GLY A 203 11.73 0.72 -3.39
C GLY A 203 13.15 0.40 -2.93
N ILE A 204 13.75 -0.67 -3.45
CA ILE A 204 15.10 -1.14 -3.07
C ILE A 204 16.17 -0.19 -3.64
N LEU A 205 16.15 0.07 -4.95
CA LEU A 205 17.20 0.84 -5.65
C LEU A 205 17.24 2.30 -5.17
N PHE A 206 16.08 2.92 -5.00
CA PHE A 206 15.97 4.33 -4.64
C PHE A 206 15.60 4.57 -3.17
N ARG A 207 15.53 3.50 -2.36
CA ARG A 207 15.17 3.55 -0.92
C ARG A 207 13.87 4.31 -0.67
N GLN A 208 12.89 4.21 -1.58
CA GLN A 208 11.63 4.95 -1.53
C GLN A 208 10.57 4.19 -0.71
N ARG A 209 10.28 4.66 0.49
CA ARG A 209 9.28 4.05 1.40
C ARG A 209 7.88 3.95 0.77
N ILE A 210 7.51 4.90 -0.09
CA ILE A 210 6.21 4.90 -0.75
C ILE A 210 6.06 3.74 -1.72
N ALA A 211 7.14 3.36 -2.43
CA ALA A 211 7.14 2.24 -3.36
C ALA A 211 6.97 0.90 -2.64
N TYR A 212 7.58 0.71 -1.46
CA TYR A 212 7.34 -0.48 -0.62
C TYR A 212 5.88 -0.59 -0.17
N ILE A 213 5.28 0.52 0.32
CA ILE A 213 3.88 0.51 0.75
C ILE A 213 2.96 0.16 -0.42
N TYR A 214 3.25 0.71 -1.60
CA TYR A 214 2.50 0.41 -2.81
C TYR A 214 2.67 -1.04 -3.28
N THR A 215 3.87 -1.60 -3.14
CA THR A 215 4.14 -3.03 -3.38
C THR A 215 3.26 -3.92 -2.51
N PHE A 216 3.18 -3.65 -1.19
CA PHE A 216 2.33 -4.43 -0.29
C PHE A 216 0.83 -4.26 -0.59
N TYR A 217 0.39 -3.07 -0.99
CA TYR A 217 -0.95 -2.84 -1.51
C TYR A 217 -1.22 -3.73 -2.74
N GLY A 218 -0.33 -3.68 -3.74
CA GLY A 218 -0.44 -4.48 -4.95
C GLY A 218 -0.47 -5.97 -4.67
N ILE A 219 0.40 -6.49 -3.79
CA ILE A 219 0.42 -7.90 -3.37
C ILE A 219 -0.92 -8.28 -2.74
N SER A 220 -1.39 -7.51 -1.74
CA SER A 220 -2.62 -7.82 -1.01
C SER A 220 -3.84 -7.84 -1.93
N PHE A 221 -3.95 -6.86 -2.82
CA PHE A 221 -5.08 -6.77 -3.74
C PHE A 221 -5.02 -7.81 -4.87
N THR A 222 -3.83 -8.11 -5.40
CA THR A 222 -3.65 -9.18 -6.42
C THR A 222 -4.01 -10.54 -5.83
N LEU A 223 -3.55 -10.85 -4.61
CA LEU A 223 -3.91 -12.09 -3.92
C LEU A 223 -5.42 -12.15 -3.62
N LEU A 224 -6.03 -11.03 -3.22
CA LEU A 224 -7.48 -10.95 -3.03
C LEU A 224 -8.23 -11.24 -4.33
N GLN A 225 -7.81 -10.67 -5.46
CA GLN A 225 -8.43 -10.93 -6.75
C GLN A 225 -8.26 -12.39 -7.19
N LEU A 226 -7.07 -12.98 -6.98
CA LEU A 226 -6.84 -14.42 -7.22
C LEU A 226 -7.76 -15.29 -6.36
N SER A 227 -7.96 -14.91 -5.10
CA SER A 227 -8.87 -15.61 -4.18
C SER A 227 -10.32 -15.54 -4.66
N LEU A 228 -10.83 -14.34 -4.92
CA LEU A 228 -12.21 -14.11 -5.37
C LEU A 228 -12.54 -14.80 -6.69
N LEU A 229 -11.57 -14.96 -7.57
CA LEU A 229 -11.71 -15.67 -8.84
C LEU A 229 -11.52 -17.20 -8.74
N GLY A 230 -11.28 -17.74 -7.52
CA GLY A 230 -11.11 -19.16 -7.27
C GLY A 230 -9.71 -19.71 -7.60
N PHE A 231 -8.75 -18.86 -7.99
CA PHE A 231 -7.36 -19.29 -8.19
C PHE A 231 -6.66 -19.61 -6.88
N GLY A 232 -7.07 -18.96 -5.78
CA GLY A 232 -6.55 -19.25 -4.44
C GLY A 232 -6.74 -20.72 -4.07
N THR A 233 -7.95 -21.23 -4.16
CA THR A 233 -8.29 -22.63 -3.87
C THR A 233 -7.70 -23.62 -4.87
N THR A 234 -7.37 -23.16 -6.09
CA THR A 234 -6.80 -24.01 -7.12
C THR A 234 -5.28 -24.16 -7.00
N TRP A 235 -4.55 -23.08 -6.65
CA TRP A 235 -3.08 -23.02 -6.74
C TRP A 235 -2.35 -22.67 -5.45
N LEU A 236 -2.96 -21.83 -4.56
CA LEU A 236 -2.22 -21.26 -3.44
C LEU A 236 -2.48 -22.00 -2.12
N TRP A 237 -3.75 -22.36 -1.84
CA TRP A 237 -4.18 -23.02 -0.61
C TRP A 237 -5.19 -24.15 -0.88
N THR A 238 -4.86 -25.00 -1.87
CA THR A 238 -5.66 -26.17 -2.22
C THR A 238 -5.90 -27.03 -0.99
N ASP A 239 -7.18 -27.36 -0.73
CA ASP A 239 -7.64 -28.14 0.43
C ASP A 239 -7.29 -27.52 1.81
N GLN A 240 -6.84 -26.27 1.86
CA GLN A 240 -6.59 -25.53 3.10
C GLN A 240 -7.82 -24.68 3.46
N TYR A 241 -8.88 -25.32 3.90
CA TYR A 241 -10.20 -24.70 4.15
C TYR A 241 -10.15 -23.54 5.14
N PHE A 242 -9.31 -23.63 6.17
CA PHE A 242 -9.11 -22.56 7.13
C PHE A 242 -8.61 -21.28 6.47
N ILE A 243 -7.66 -21.40 5.55
CA ILE A 243 -7.09 -20.27 4.83
C ILE A 243 -8.10 -19.77 3.79
N SER A 244 -8.77 -20.66 3.04
CA SER A 244 -9.72 -20.30 2.00
C SER A 244 -10.77 -19.31 2.51
N ASN A 245 -11.43 -19.62 3.61
CA ASN A 245 -12.47 -18.77 4.18
C ASN A 245 -11.97 -17.44 4.72
N ARG A 246 -10.72 -17.39 5.18
CA ARG A 246 -10.18 -16.22 5.87
C ARG A 246 -9.34 -15.33 4.99
N ALA A 247 -8.88 -15.85 3.86
CA ALA A 247 -8.03 -15.11 2.93
C ALA A 247 -8.70 -13.81 2.45
N ASN A 248 -9.99 -13.86 2.11
CA ASN A 248 -10.71 -12.73 1.57
C ASN A 248 -10.78 -11.53 2.55
N PRO A 249 -11.33 -11.67 3.77
CA PRO A 249 -11.41 -10.56 4.71
C PRO A 249 -10.04 -10.11 5.21
N PHE A 250 -9.07 -11.03 5.36
CA PHE A 250 -7.70 -10.70 5.72
C PHE A 250 -6.99 -9.86 4.65
N LEU A 251 -6.96 -10.36 3.40
CA LEU A 251 -6.30 -9.69 2.28
C LEU A 251 -6.97 -8.36 1.94
N ALA A 252 -8.30 -8.27 2.04
CA ALA A 252 -9.03 -7.03 1.88
C ALA A 252 -8.62 -6.00 2.95
N SER A 253 -8.55 -6.42 4.24
CA SER A 253 -8.12 -5.53 5.33
C SER A 253 -6.71 -5.01 5.15
N MET A 254 -5.76 -5.90 4.76
CA MET A 254 -4.39 -5.53 4.46
C MET A 254 -4.32 -4.60 3.23
N GLY A 255 -5.04 -4.91 2.17
CA GLY A 255 -5.11 -4.09 0.96
C GLY A 255 -5.61 -2.67 1.26
N VAL A 256 -6.72 -2.54 1.98
CA VAL A 256 -7.28 -1.23 2.37
C VAL A 256 -6.34 -0.48 3.32
N LEU A 257 -5.67 -1.16 4.24
CA LEU A 257 -4.67 -0.58 5.14
C LEU A 257 -3.47 -0.01 4.36
N PHE A 258 -2.90 -0.77 3.45
CA PHE A 258 -1.77 -0.32 2.64
C PHE A 258 -2.18 0.77 1.64
N PHE A 259 -3.38 0.69 1.08
CA PHE A 259 -3.94 1.75 0.23
C PHE A 259 -4.10 3.07 0.99
N LEU A 260 -4.65 3.05 2.21
CA LEU A 260 -4.75 4.22 3.06
C LEU A 260 -3.36 4.81 3.39
N ASN A 261 -2.39 3.96 3.74
CA ASN A 261 -1.01 4.39 4.01
C ASN A 261 -0.34 4.99 2.77
N PHE A 262 -0.55 4.37 1.61
CA PHE A 262 -0.07 4.88 0.32
C PHE A 262 -0.67 6.25 0.02
N THR A 263 -1.99 6.37 0.06
CA THR A 263 -2.71 7.62 -0.20
C THR A 263 -2.26 8.74 0.74
N TYR A 264 -2.13 8.44 2.05
CA TYR A 264 -1.68 9.40 3.06
C TYR A 264 -0.29 9.98 2.73
N ARG A 265 0.64 9.15 2.26
CA ARG A 265 2.00 9.56 1.89
C ARG A 265 2.08 10.14 0.49
N TYR A 266 1.35 9.57 -0.46
CA TYR A 266 1.38 9.99 -1.86
C TYR A 266 0.82 11.41 -2.06
N LEU A 267 -0.28 11.73 -1.40
CA LEU A 267 -0.91 13.05 -1.42
C LEU A 267 -0.33 14.01 -0.37
N GLU A 268 0.70 13.59 0.38
CA GLU A 268 1.32 14.40 1.47
C GLU A 268 0.29 14.95 2.46
N LEU A 269 -0.67 14.10 2.87
CA LEU A 269 -1.77 14.52 3.73
C LEU A 269 -1.32 15.02 5.11
N GLN A 270 -0.10 14.66 5.50
CA GLN A 270 0.49 15.17 6.74
C GLN A 270 0.67 16.71 6.72
N THR A 271 1.03 17.24 5.56
CA THR A 271 1.25 18.68 5.33
C THR A 271 0.00 19.38 4.81
N ASN A 272 -0.67 18.76 3.82
CA ASN A 272 -1.82 19.37 3.15
C ASN A 272 -3.10 19.36 3.99
N THR A 273 -3.29 18.32 4.83
CA THR A 273 -4.50 18.16 5.67
C THR A 273 -4.17 17.56 7.04
N PRO A 274 -3.38 18.26 7.90
CA PRO A 274 -2.89 17.70 9.17
C PRO A 274 -4.01 17.31 10.15
N ARG A 275 -5.18 17.96 10.05
CA ARG A 275 -6.34 17.71 10.93
C ARG A 275 -6.93 16.31 10.79
N ILE A 276 -6.72 15.62 9.65
CA ILE A 276 -7.26 14.26 9.43
C ILE A 276 -6.37 13.16 10.04
N LYS A 277 -5.16 13.47 10.50
CA LYS A 277 -4.21 12.51 11.06
C LYS A 277 -4.78 11.59 12.15
N PRO A 278 -5.54 12.09 13.16
CA PRO A 278 -6.12 11.19 14.16
C PRO A 278 -7.13 10.22 13.57
N LEU A 279 -7.96 10.66 12.62
CA LEU A 279 -8.95 9.81 11.94
C LEU A 279 -8.26 8.71 11.12
N VAL A 280 -7.19 9.05 10.39
CA VAL A 280 -6.37 8.07 9.66
C VAL A 280 -5.84 6.98 10.61
N ARG A 281 -5.33 7.36 11.79
CA ARG A 281 -4.84 6.40 12.79
C ARG A 281 -5.94 5.49 13.34
N ILE A 282 -7.13 6.02 13.57
CA ILE A 282 -8.29 5.24 14.01
C ILE A 282 -8.66 4.20 12.94
N ILE A 283 -8.76 4.61 11.67
CA ILE A 283 -9.07 3.69 10.56
C ILE A 283 -7.97 2.61 10.44
N GLN A 284 -6.70 2.98 10.53
CA GLN A 284 -5.58 2.03 10.51
C GLN A 284 -5.69 1.01 11.65
N PHE A 285 -5.98 1.46 12.86
CA PHE A 285 -6.14 0.59 14.03
C PHE A 285 -7.31 -0.39 13.85
N ILE A 286 -8.47 0.08 13.36
CA ILE A 286 -9.63 -0.76 13.06
C ILE A 286 -9.27 -1.82 12.01
N LEU A 287 -8.55 -1.45 10.94
CA LEU A 287 -8.16 -2.39 9.88
C LEU A 287 -7.16 -3.45 10.36
N ILE A 288 -6.21 -3.08 11.21
CA ILE A 288 -5.26 -4.04 11.83
C ILE A 288 -6.01 -5.00 12.76
N LEU A 289 -6.88 -4.48 13.59
CA LEU A 289 -7.72 -5.30 14.48
C LEU A 289 -8.61 -6.24 13.68
N ASN A 290 -9.21 -5.74 12.58
CA ASN A 290 -10.06 -6.54 11.69
C ASN A 290 -9.29 -7.65 10.97
N ALA A 291 -8.07 -7.39 10.52
CA ALA A 291 -7.19 -8.42 9.96
C ALA A 291 -6.86 -9.50 10.98
N GLY A 292 -6.57 -9.12 12.24
CA GLY A 292 -6.40 -10.07 13.34
C GLY A 292 -7.68 -10.88 13.62
N LEU A 293 -8.84 -10.21 13.65
CA LEU A 293 -10.15 -10.83 13.87
C LEU A 293 -10.48 -11.89 12.81
N SER A 294 -10.12 -11.64 11.54
CA SER A 294 -10.36 -12.59 10.46
C SER A 294 -9.63 -13.93 10.63
N LEU A 295 -8.54 -13.96 11.40
CA LEU A 295 -7.75 -15.17 11.64
C LEU A 295 -8.28 -16.00 12.83
N ILE A 296 -9.21 -15.46 13.64
CA ILE A 296 -9.78 -16.18 14.79
C ILE A 296 -10.75 -17.26 14.27
N PRO A 297 -10.65 -18.51 14.74
CA PRO A 297 -11.58 -19.58 14.36
C PRO A 297 -13.03 -19.22 14.72
N GLY A 298 -13.97 -19.56 13.83
CA GLY A 298 -15.41 -19.35 14.01
C GLY A 298 -16.01 -18.50 12.90
N THR A 299 -17.18 -18.90 12.41
CA THR A 299 -17.91 -18.22 11.31
C THR A 299 -18.39 -16.83 11.70
N ALA A 300 -18.74 -16.62 12.98
CA ALA A 300 -19.18 -15.32 13.47
C ALA A 300 -18.08 -14.24 13.34
N PHE A 301 -16.83 -14.56 13.71
CA PHE A 301 -15.69 -13.63 13.60
C PHE A 301 -15.36 -13.32 12.15
N MET A 302 -15.43 -14.32 11.28
CA MET A 302 -15.22 -14.16 9.84
C MET A 302 -16.28 -13.23 9.24
N ASN A 303 -17.55 -13.43 9.54
CA ASN A 303 -18.66 -12.61 9.05
C ASN A 303 -18.55 -11.16 9.53
N ILE A 304 -18.25 -10.96 10.83
CA ILE A 304 -17.99 -9.62 11.37
C ILE A 304 -16.84 -8.96 10.64
N SER A 305 -15.75 -9.71 10.41
CA SER A 305 -14.58 -9.19 9.68
C SER A 305 -14.93 -8.81 8.24
N ALA A 306 -15.67 -9.64 7.51
CA ALA A 306 -16.09 -9.36 6.15
C ALA A 306 -17.00 -8.11 6.07
N ILE A 307 -17.99 -7.99 6.96
CA ILE A 307 -18.87 -6.82 7.03
C ILE A 307 -18.06 -5.55 7.36
N THR A 308 -17.15 -5.65 8.34
CA THR A 308 -16.33 -4.54 8.80
C THR A 308 -15.42 -4.01 7.69
N VAL A 309 -14.72 -4.89 6.95
CA VAL A 309 -13.84 -4.44 5.87
C VAL A 309 -14.60 -3.81 4.71
N ASN A 310 -15.78 -4.33 4.38
CA ASN A 310 -16.64 -3.74 3.35
C ASN A 310 -17.12 -2.33 3.76
N ALA A 311 -17.56 -2.17 5.03
CA ALA A 311 -17.94 -0.87 5.57
C ALA A 311 -16.77 0.11 5.59
N MET A 312 -15.58 -0.33 6.04
CA MET A 312 -14.37 0.49 6.07
C MET A 312 -13.92 0.90 4.66
N THR A 313 -14.04 0.02 3.69
CA THR A 313 -13.76 0.33 2.27
C THR A 313 -14.67 1.44 1.77
N LEU A 314 -15.97 1.36 2.04
CA LEU A 314 -16.93 2.41 1.65
C LEU A 314 -16.63 3.74 2.35
N ILE A 315 -16.41 3.72 3.66
CA ILE A 315 -16.05 4.89 4.45
C ILE A 315 -14.76 5.53 3.91
N LEU A 316 -13.74 4.72 3.61
CA LEU A 316 -12.47 5.20 3.09
C LEU A 316 -12.62 5.85 1.71
N ASN A 317 -13.43 5.28 0.82
CA ASN A 317 -13.70 5.84 -0.49
C ASN A 317 -14.33 7.25 -0.40
N LEU A 318 -15.27 7.44 0.52
CA LEU A 318 -15.86 8.76 0.79
C LEU A 318 -14.88 9.71 1.47
N PHE A 319 -14.10 9.18 2.43
CA PHE A 319 -13.11 9.96 3.17
C PHE A 319 -12.02 10.55 2.28
N ILE A 320 -11.53 9.79 1.27
CA ILE A 320 -10.44 10.23 0.38
C ILE A 320 -10.83 11.44 -0.48
N ILE A 321 -12.12 11.63 -0.77
CA ILE A 321 -12.60 12.72 -1.63
C ILE A 321 -12.17 14.09 -1.06
N TYR A 322 -12.37 14.31 0.23
CA TYR A 322 -12.04 15.59 0.88
C TYR A 322 -10.57 15.96 0.78
N PRO A 323 -9.60 15.15 1.28
CA PRO A 323 -8.18 15.49 1.19
C PRO A 323 -7.67 15.55 -0.25
N LEU A 324 -8.25 14.77 -1.16
CA LEU A 324 -7.92 14.84 -2.58
C LEU A 324 -8.28 16.21 -3.18
N ILE A 325 -9.49 16.72 -2.92
CA ILE A 325 -9.91 18.06 -3.36
C ILE A 325 -8.99 19.14 -2.80
N VAL A 326 -8.64 19.06 -1.51
CA VAL A 326 -7.71 20.03 -0.87
C VAL A 326 -6.35 20.00 -1.56
N THR A 327 -5.78 18.82 -1.79
CA THR A 327 -4.47 18.67 -2.43
C THR A 327 -4.49 19.10 -3.91
N LEU A 328 -5.61 18.90 -4.63
CA LEU A 328 -5.76 19.39 -6.01
C LEU A 328 -5.71 20.92 -6.10
N LYS A 329 -6.27 21.62 -5.10
CA LYS A 329 -6.24 23.09 -5.04
C LYS A 329 -4.83 23.66 -4.88
N THR A 330 -3.86 22.87 -4.39
CA THR A 330 -2.44 23.29 -4.33
C THR A 330 -1.73 23.21 -5.68
N GLY A 331 -2.39 22.76 -6.75
CA GLY A 331 -1.80 22.62 -8.09
C GLY A 331 -0.90 21.38 -8.25
N SER A 332 -0.90 20.46 -7.30
CA SER A 332 -0.04 19.28 -7.27
C SER A 332 -0.23 18.38 -8.50
N ARG A 333 0.85 18.14 -9.25
CA ARG A 333 0.85 17.19 -10.39
C ARG A 333 0.59 15.75 -9.93
N THR A 334 1.09 15.39 -8.76
CA THR A 334 0.88 14.06 -8.17
C THR A 334 -0.58 13.85 -7.77
N ALA A 335 -1.28 14.87 -7.27
CA ALA A 335 -2.71 14.78 -6.96
C ALA A 335 -3.57 14.58 -8.20
N ARG A 336 -3.18 15.16 -9.36
CA ARG A 336 -3.89 14.96 -10.63
C ARG A 336 -3.75 13.53 -11.16
N SER A 337 -2.55 12.94 -11.11
CA SER A 337 -2.35 11.54 -11.50
C SER A 337 -3.11 10.59 -10.56
N TYR A 338 -3.13 10.90 -9.25
CA TYR A 338 -3.91 10.14 -8.28
C TYR A 338 -5.42 10.21 -8.56
N LEU A 339 -5.94 11.40 -8.83
CA LEU A 339 -7.36 11.58 -9.19
C LEU A 339 -7.74 10.69 -10.38
N PHE A 340 -6.93 10.72 -11.44
CA PHE A 340 -7.21 9.92 -12.64
C PHE A 340 -7.20 8.42 -12.34
N ALA A 341 -6.19 7.92 -11.65
CA ALA A 341 -6.11 6.51 -11.25
C ALA A 341 -7.27 6.08 -10.34
N PHE A 342 -7.54 6.88 -9.32
CA PHE A 342 -8.64 6.65 -8.38
C PHE A 342 -10.00 6.66 -9.07
N SER A 343 -10.24 7.57 -10.03
CA SER A 343 -11.49 7.62 -10.79
C SER A 343 -11.71 6.37 -11.63
N VAL A 344 -10.66 5.84 -12.29
CA VAL A 344 -10.74 4.59 -13.06
C VAL A 344 -11.14 3.43 -12.16
N LEU A 345 -10.49 3.30 -11.00
CA LEU A 345 -10.83 2.26 -10.02
C LEU A 345 -12.26 2.41 -9.51
N GLN A 346 -12.69 3.65 -9.16
CA GLN A 346 -14.05 3.91 -8.66
C GLN A 346 -15.13 3.58 -9.69
N ILE A 347 -14.93 3.94 -10.95
CA ILE A 347 -15.85 3.58 -12.04
C ILE A 347 -15.96 2.06 -12.14
N SER A 348 -14.85 1.34 -12.03
CA SER A 348 -14.81 -0.12 -12.09
C SER A 348 -15.52 -0.78 -10.91
N VAL A 349 -15.30 -0.27 -9.69
CA VAL A 349 -15.99 -0.73 -8.47
C VAL A 349 -17.51 -0.45 -8.58
N PHE A 350 -17.90 0.73 -9.05
CA PHE A 350 -19.30 1.09 -9.21
C PHE A 350 -19.99 0.21 -10.25
N ALA A 351 -19.34 -0.04 -11.39
CA ALA A 351 -19.84 -0.97 -12.40
C ALA A 351 -20.02 -2.39 -11.86
N PHE A 352 -19.05 -2.88 -11.07
CA PHE A 352 -19.13 -4.17 -10.40
C PHE A 352 -20.32 -4.24 -9.42
N VAL A 353 -20.54 -3.21 -8.62
CA VAL A 353 -21.67 -3.14 -7.68
C VAL A 353 -22.99 -3.13 -8.45
N LEU A 354 -23.16 -2.29 -9.45
CA LEU A 354 -24.38 -2.21 -10.26
C LEU A 354 -24.70 -3.54 -10.97
N ARG A 355 -23.66 -4.23 -11.44
CA ARG A 355 -23.81 -5.58 -12.00
C ARG A 355 -24.33 -6.56 -10.96
N ASN A 356 -23.78 -6.56 -9.76
CA ASN A 356 -24.19 -7.47 -8.68
C ASN A 356 -25.64 -7.23 -8.22
N PHE A 357 -26.15 -6.00 -8.39
CA PHE A 357 -27.55 -5.69 -8.20
C PHE A 357 -28.43 -5.96 -9.44
N GLY A 358 -27.84 -6.43 -10.54
CA GLY A 358 -28.58 -6.73 -11.77
C GLY A 358 -29.04 -5.51 -12.57
N VAL A 359 -28.52 -4.32 -12.26
CA VAL A 359 -28.84 -3.05 -12.94
C VAL A 359 -28.15 -3.00 -14.31
N ILE A 360 -26.91 -3.49 -14.39
CA ILE A 360 -26.15 -3.55 -15.64
C ILE A 360 -26.18 -4.99 -16.15
N PRO A 361 -26.43 -5.20 -17.46
CA PRO A 361 -26.37 -6.54 -18.05
C PRO A 361 -24.95 -7.11 -18.00
N ASN A 362 -24.86 -8.44 -17.98
CA ASN A 362 -23.59 -9.11 -18.05
C ASN A 362 -22.89 -8.82 -19.37
N SER A 363 -21.68 -8.32 -19.27
CA SER A 363 -20.79 -8.10 -20.41
C SER A 363 -19.36 -8.42 -19.97
N PHE A 364 -18.46 -8.62 -20.92
CA PHE A 364 -17.07 -8.86 -20.60
C PHE A 364 -16.48 -7.80 -19.66
N LEU A 365 -16.79 -6.52 -19.89
CA LEU A 365 -16.32 -5.41 -19.03
C LEU A 365 -17.01 -5.40 -17.66
N ALA A 366 -18.30 -5.75 -17.60
CA ALA A 366 -19.01 -5.81 -16.32
C ALA A 366 -18.49 -6.96 -15.45
N ASP A 367 -18.10 -8.09 -16.08
CA ASP A 367 -17.59 -9.28 -15.41
C ASP A 367 -16.15 -9.12 -14.92
N ASN A 368 -15.32 -8.40 -15.67
CA ASN A 368 -13.88 -8.28 -15.43
C ASN A 368 -13.43 -6.83 -15.14
N GLY A 369 -14.37 -5.89 -15.08
CA GLY A 369 -14.07 -4.46 -14.95
C GLY A 369 -13.28 -4.13 -13.70
N LEU A 370 -13.56 -4.79 -12.57
CA LEU A 370 -12.83 -4.59 -11.32
C LEU A 370 -11.35 -4.96 -11.47
N GLN A 371 -11.06 -6.08 -12.11
CA GLN A 371 -9.70 -6.56 -12.35
C GLN A 371 -8.94 -5.67 -13.32
N ILE A 372 -9.61 -5.29 -14.42
CA ILE A 372 -9.05 -4.38 -15.43
C ILE A 372 -8.79 -3.00 -14.81
N GLY A 373 -9.77 -2.46 -14.07
CA GLY A 373 -9.65 -1.16 -13.43
C GLY A 373 -8.52 -1.10 -12.42
N PHE A 374 -8.34 -2.18 -11.65
CA PHE A 374 -7.22 -2.28 -10.72
C PHE A 374 -5.87 -2.36 -11.44
N ALA A 375 -5.75 -3.13 -12.52
CA ALA A 375 -4.52 -3.20 -13.31
C ALA A 375 -4.17 -1.82 -13.93
N VAL A 376 -5.15 -1.11 -14.46
CA VAL A 376 -4.98 0.25 -15.02
C VAL A 376 -4.59 1.24 -13.92
N GLU A 377 -5.25 1.19 -12.76
CA GLU A 377 -4.89 2.00 -11.58
C GLU A 377 -3.44 1.75 -11.18
N MET A 378 -3.02 0.48 -11.09
CA MET A 378 -1.64 0.11 -10.77
C MET A 378 -0.62 0.71 -11.75
N ILE A 379 -0.90 0.67 -13.04
CA ILE A 379 -0.05 1.27 -14.08
C ILE A 379 0.09 2.79 -13.84
N ILE A 380 -1.04 3.47 -13.73
CA ILE A 380 -1.08 4.93 -13.59
C ILE A 380 -0.34 5.40 -12.32
N LEU A 381 -0.60 4.74 -11.19
CA LEU A 381 0.05 5.11 -9.92
C LEU A 381 1.55 4.78 -9.91
N THR A 382 1.98 3.71 -10.58
CA THR A 382 3.42 3.43 -10.75
C THR A 382 4.11 4.52 -11.55
N PHE A 383 3.52 4.97 -12.66
CA PHE A 383 4.01 6.15 -13.38
C PHE A 383 4.01 7.41 -12.51
N GLY A 384 2.97 7.58 -11.68
CA GLY A 384 2.89 8.66 -10.71
C GLY A 384 4.02 8.63 -9.67
N ILE A 385 4.38 7.45 -9.16
CA ILE A 385 5.52 7.25 -8.25
C ILE A 385 6.84 7.62 -8.94
N LEU A 386 7.05 7.17 -10.19
CA LEU A 386 8.23 7.50 -10.98
C LEU A 386 8.34 8.99 -11.27
N LEU A 387 7.23 9.63 -11.65
CA LEU A 387 7.18 11.08 -11.88
C LEU A 387 7.53 11.85 -10.60
N ARG A 388 6.94 11.44 -9.47
CA ARG A 388 7.25 12.04 -8.17
C ARG A 388 8.73 11.91 -7.83
N PHE A 389 9.30 10.73 -8.03
CA PHE A 389 10.71 10.48 -7.82
C PHE A 389 11.58 11.38 -8.69
N LYS A 390 11.27 11.50 -9.99
CA LYS A 390 11.97 12.40 -10.90
C LYS A 390 11.95 13.84 -10.40
N LEU A 391 10.77 14.37 -10.05
CA LEU A 391 10.64 15.75 -9.55
C LEU A 391 11.44 15.99 -8.26
N MET A 392 11.45 15.03 -7.34
CA MET A 392 12.24 15.12 -6.10
C MET A 392 13.75 15.08 -6.39
N ASN A 393 14.18 14.24 -7.32
CA ASN A 393 15.59 14.13 -7.73
C ASN A 393 16.07 15.42 -8.42
N ASP A 394 15.29 15.97 -9.34
CA ASP A 394 15.60 17.22 -10.03
C ASP A 394 15.70 18.40 -9.03
N ALA A 395 14.80 18.47 -8.06
CA ALA A 395 14.85 19.47 -6.99
C ALA A 395 16.08 19.29 -6.08
N SER A 396 16.46 18.05 -5.78
CA SER A 396 17.65 17.74 -4.98
C SER A 396 18.96 18.12 -5.72
N ILE A 397 19.03 17.87 -7.02
CA ILE A 397 20.17 18.25 -7.86
C ILE A 397 20.31 19.78 -7.90
N SER A 398 19.22 20.52 -8.11
CA SER A 398 19.24 21.98 -8.14
C SER A 398 19.68 22.57 -6.79
N ALA A 399 19.16 22.04 -5.68
CA ALA A 399 19.55 22.49 -4.33
C ALA A 399 21.04 22.20 -4.04
N LEU A 400 21.56 21.06 -4.50
CA LEU A 400 22.97 20.72 -4.35
C LEU A 400 23.87 21.66 -5.18
N ALA A 401 23.45 22.00 -6.41
CA ALA A 401 24.19 22.95 -7.26
C ALA A 401 24.25 24.34 -6.61
N GLU A 402 23.13 24.82 -6.06
CA GLU A 402 23.08 26.10 -5.34
C GLU A 402 23.97 26.09 -4.09
N ALA A 403 23.92 25.01 -3.30
CA ALA A 403 24.77 24.84 -2.12
C ALA A 403 26.27 24.83 -2.48
N ASN A 404 26.64 24.20 -3.59
CA ASN A 404 28.02 24.18 -4.06
C ASN A 404 28.49 25.58 -4.52
N GLN A 405 27.66 26.34 -5.24
CA GLN A 405 27.95 27.72 -5.62
C GLN A 405 28.14 28.62 -4.38
N LEU A 406 27.26 28.48 -3.38
CA LEU A 406 27.38 29.24 -2.14
C LEU A 406 28.70 28.91 -1.42
N LYS A 407 29.06 27.63 -1.33
CA LYS A 407 30.31 27.17 -0.73
C LYS A 407 31.53 27.74 -1.45
N GLU A 408 31.53 27.77 -2.78
CA GLU A 408 32.60 28.32 -3.57
C GLU A 408 32.76 29.84 -3.34
N ASN A 409 31.65 30.58 -3.33
CA ASN A 409 31.64 32.01 -2.99
C ASN A 409 32.17 32.30 -1.57
N ILE A 410 31.84 31.45 -0.58
CA ILE A 410 32.35 31.56 0.78
C ILE A 410 33.86 31.32 0.80
N ASN A 411 34.36 30.32 0.06
CA ASN A 411 35.79 30.01 0.01
C ASN A 411 36.59 31.18 -0.61
N ILE A 412 36.12 31.76 -1.72
CA ILE A 412 36.74 32.91 -2.36
C ILE A 412 36.81 34.11 -1.36
N ARG A 413 35.74 34.36 -0.62
CA ARG A 413 35.75 35.43 0.41
C ARG A 413 36.71 35.13 1.53
N LEU A 414 36.75 33.91 2.02
CA LEU A 414 37.68 33.48 3.07
C LEU A 414 39.14 33.61 2.62
N GLU A 415 39.48 33.22 1.40
CA GLU A 415 40.83 33.34 0.83
C GLU A 415 41.26 34.83 0.76
N ALA A 416 40.38 35.71 0.30
CA ALA A 416 40.64 37.13 0.23
C ALA A 416 40.83 37.75 1.66
N GLU A 417 40.02 37.33 2.62
CA GLU A 417 40.16 37.78 4.00
C GLU A 417 41.44 37.27 4.68
N VAL A 418 41.82 36.02 4.45
CA VAL A 418 43.09 35.44 4.92
C VAL A 418 44.27 36.14 4.30
N GLU A 419 44.26 36.47 3.02
CA GLU A 419 45.32 37.22 2.34
C GLU A 419 45.48 38.60 2.95
N LEU A 420 44.37 39.35 3.15
CA LEU A 420 44.34 40.67 3.77
C LEU A 420 44.87 40.63 5.20
N ARG A 421 44.40 39.70 6.01
CA ARG A 421 44.88 39.52 7.42
C ARG A 421 46.34 39.10 7.50
N THR A 422 46.78 38.25 6.60
CA THR A 422 48.19 37.85 6.51
C THR A 422 49.08 39.05 6.17
N GLY A 423 48.67 39.90 5.21
CA GLY A 423 49.35 41.16 4.91
C GLY A 423 49.43 42.11 6.08
N GLU A 424 48.33 42.31 6.85
CA GLU A 424 48.31 43.11 8.06
C GLU A 424 49.30 42.59 9.12
N VAL A 425 49.31 41.29 9.37
CA VAL A 425 50.23 40.63 10.35
C VAL A 425 51.69 40.80 9.90
N ILE A 426 52.01 40.65 8.63
CA ILE A 426 53.37 40.85 8.12
C ILE A 426 53.82 42.31 8.28
N ALA A 427 52.95 43.30 7.98
CA ALA A 427 53.22 44.69 8.19
C ALA A 427 53.47 45.03 9.67
N GLN A 428 52.63 44.57 10.58
CA GLN A 428 52.80 44.73 12.03
C GLN A 428 54.10 44.10 12.56
N ARG A 429 54.44 42.94 12.04
CA ARG A 429 55.69 42.25 12.38
C ARG A 429 56.91 43.09 11.98
N ASN A 430 56.93 43.58 10.75
CA ASN A 430 58.03 44.39 10.23
C ASN A 430 58.18 45.70 11.05
N GLU A 431 57.07 46.36 11.37
CA GLU A 431 57.09 47.56 12.23
C GLU A 431 57.63 47.24 13.62
N LEU A 432 57.21 46.12 14.21
CA LEU A 432 57.68 45.69 15.54
C LEU A 432 59.16 45.33 15.49
N GLU A 433 59.65 44.69 14.42
CA GLU A 433 61.08 44.38 14.23
C GLU A 433 61.93 45.61 14.09
N GLN A 434 61.50 46.63 13.33
CA GLN A 434 62.14 47.92 13.22
C GLN A 434 62.19 48.66 14.60
N LYS A 435 61.10 48.71 15.34
CA LYS A 435 61.08 49.30 16.66
C LYS A 435 62.02 48.59 17.66
N ASN A 436 62.08 47.25 17.58
CA ASN A 436 63.02 46.48 18.36
C ASN A 436 64.51 46.81 18.05
N GLU A 437 64.84 46.99 16.76
CA GLU A 437 66.19 47.42 16.35
C GLU A 437 66.54 48.81 16.87
N GLU A 438 65.57 49.76 16.74
CA GLU A 438 65.71 51.12 17.24
C GLU A 438 65.89 51.14 18.78
N ILE A 439 65.09 50.35 19.52
CA ILE A 439 65.23 50.24 20.96
C ILE A 439 66.57 49.60 21.32
N THR A 440 66.96 48.52 20.67
CA THR A 440 68.20 47.83 20.92
C THR A 440 69.43 48.74 20.68
N SER A 441 69.42 49.49 19.56
CA SER A 441 70.48 50.46 19.24
C SER A 441 70.52 51.62 20.26
N SER A 442 69.39 52.11 20.71
CA SER A 442 69.28 53.11 21.79
C SER A 442 69.87 52.65 23.14
N ILE A 443 69.54 51.36 23.48
CA ILE A 443 70.09 50.77 24.73
C ILE A 443 71.62 50.53 24.58
N LEU A 444 72.08 50.10 23.42
CA LEU A 444 73.53 49.98 23.16
C LEU A 444 74.26 51.32 23.22
N TYR A 445 73.58 52.37 22.68
CA TYR A 445 74.13 53.72 22.84
C TYR A 445 74.18 54.19 24.31
N ALA A 446 73.11 53.98 25.08
CA ALA A 446 73.09 54.24 26.51
C ALA A 446 74.23 53.47 27.29
N LYS A 447 74.48 52.21 26.89
CA LYS A 447 75.61 51.41 27.44
C LYS A 447 76.96 52.06 27.17
N ARG A 448 77.16 52.62 25.97
CA ARG A 448 78.42 53.32 25.66
C ARG A 448 78.61 54.55 26.54
N ILE A 449 77.56 55.31 26.71
CA ILE A 449 77.55 56.46 27.60
C ILE A 449 77.89 56.04 29.08
N GLN A 450 77.16 54.98 29.56
CA GLN A 450 77.38 54.46 30.90
C GLN A 450 78.86 54.02 31.13
N ASN A 451 79.41 53.28 30.17
CA ASN A 451 80.77 52.79 30.19
C ASN A 451 81.80 53.93 30.12
N ALA A 452 81.48 55.02 29.38
CA ALA A 452 82.35 56.19 29.31
C ALA A 452 82.39 57.05 30.67
N LEU A 453 81.26 56.97 31.42
CA LEU A 453 81.15 57.65 32.70
C LEU A 453 81.74 56.87 33.87
N LEU A 454 81.83 55.54 33.74
CA LEU A 454 82.40 54.70 34.80
C LEU A 454 83.94 54.87 34.86
N PRO A 455 84.50 55.00 36.03
CA PRO A 455 85.95 55.12 36.16
C PRO A 455 86.65 53.86 35.66
N SER A 456 87.66 54.07 34.83
CA SER A 456 88.46 52.90 34.30
C SER A 456 89.29 52.25 35.39
N HIS A 457 89.54 50.92 35.23
CA HIS A 457 90.38 50.22 36.20
C HIS A 457 91.70 50.91 36.49
N SER A 458 92.34 51.40 35.45
CA SER A 458 93.64 52.17 35.59
C SER A 458 93.51 53.49 36.36
N PHE A 459 92.27 54.11 36.35
CA PHE A 459 92.02 55.31 37.08
C PHE A 459 91.82 55.00 38.56
N TYR A 460 90.92 54.08 38.92
CA TYR A 460 90.64 53.87 40.34
C TYR A 460 91.74 53.07 41.07
N SER A 461 92.49 52.15 40.41
CA SER A 461 93.64 51.44 41.04
C SER A 461 94.78 52.34 41.36
N LYS A 462 94.98 53.43 40.62
CA LYS A 462 95.93 54.56 41.00
C LYS A 462 95.47 55.40 42.13
N LEU A 463 94.16 55.57 42.31
CA LEU A 463 93.63 56.40 43.36
C LEU A 463 93.53 55.67 44.70
N ILE A 464 93.06 54.42 44.69
CA ILE A 464 92.86 53.57 45.83
C ILE A 464 93.49 52.23 45.50
N PRO A 465 94.75 51.98 46.03
CA PRO A 465 95.41 50.66 45.86
C PRO A 465 94.57 49.55 46.48
N ASN A 466 94.43 48.36 45.83
CA ASN A 466 93.65 47.25 46.27
C ASN A 466 92.11 47.40 46.24
N LEU A 467 91.56 48.44 45.61
CA LEU A 467 90.13 48.53 45.36
C LEU A 467 89.74 47.57 44.26
N GLN A 468 88.81 46.62 44.57
CA GLN A 468 88.19 45.72 43.63
C GLN A 468 86.75 46.16 43.40
N VAL A 469 86.38 46.40 42.18
CA VAL A 469 85.02 46.73 41.77
C VAL A 469 84.43 45.53 41.02
N PHE A 470 83.35 44.97 41.59
CA PHE A 470 82.57 43.95 40.99
C PHE A 470 81.29 44.56 40.39
N TYR A 471 81.25 44.66 39.05
CA TYR A 471 80.14 45.33 38.36
C TYR A 471 79.64 44.40 37.24
N HIS A 472 78.43 43.87 37.47
CA HIS A 472 77.84 42.96 36.54
C HIS A 472 76.39 43.38 36.24
N PRO A 473 76.13 44.04 35.13
CA PRO A 473 74.76 44.42 34.75
C PRO A 473 73.88 43.22 34.59
N LYS A 474 72.62 43.27 35.05
CA LYS A 474 71.63 42.23 34.85
C LYS A 474 71.21 42.19 33.39
N ASP A 475 71.06 43.34 32.74
CA ASP A 475 70.67 43.50 31.34
C ASP A 475 71.81 44.24 30.58
N ILE A 476 71.45 44.83 29.42
CA ILE A 476 72.41 45.53 28.54
C ILE A 476 73.03 46.72 29.24
N VAL A 477 72.23 47.46 30.00
CA VAL A 477 72.69 48.62 30.89
C VAL A 477 72.32 48.31 32.32
N ALA A 478 73.13 48.81 33.27
CA ALA A 478 72.86 48.67 34.68
C ALA A 478 72.07 49.90 35.24
N GLY A 479 71.27 49.64 36.26
CA GLY A 479 70.68 50.74 37.05
C GLY A 479 71.64 51.39 38.01
N ASP A 480 72.66 50.65 38.43
CA ASP A 480 73.66 51.10 39.39
C ASP A 480 74.81 51.81 38.73
N PHE A 481 75.45 52.71 39.50
CA PHE A 481 76.54 53.53 39.01
C PHE A 481 77.58 53.67 40.09
N TYR A 482 78.87 53.36 39.78
CA TYR A 482 79.93 53.59 40.76
C TYR A 482 80.88 54.70 40.37
N TRP A 483 81.41 55.41 41.35
CA TRP A 483 82.34 56.49 41.16
C TRP A 483 83.49 56.42 42.16
N VAL A 484 84.64 57.02 41.78
CA VAL A 484 85.81 57.14 42.67
C VAL A 484 86.35 58.54 42.52
N LYS A 485 86.53 59.24 43.67
CA LYS A 485 86.98 60.66 43.70
C LYS A 485 88.04 60.88 44.77
N ARG A 486 88.97 61.75 44.44
CA ARG A 486 89.95 62.28 45.41
C ARG A 486 89.54 63.71 45.77
N ILE A 487 89.39 63.97 47.04
CA ILE A 487 89.03 65.32 47.56
C ILE A 487 90.09 65.75 48.52
N ARG A 488 90.55 66.96 48.39
CA ARG A 488 91.47 67.59 49.37
C ARG A 488 90.65 68.36 50.36
N ILE A 489 90.77 68.07 51.68
CA ILE A 489 90.12 68.75 52.73
C ILE A 489 91.20 69.22 53.72
N GLY A 490 91.58 70.56 53.67
CA GLY A 490 92.72 71.07 54.37
C GLY A 490 94.05 70.56 53.82
N GLU A 491 94.97 70.09 54.71
CA GLU A 491 96.22 69.45 54.28
C GLU A 491 96.09 67.97 53.91
N ASP A 492 94.95 67.30 54.24
CA ASP A 492 94.67 65.86 54.03
C ASP A 492 94.08 65.59 52.73
N ILE A 493 94.44 64.45 52.10
CA ILE A 493 93.84 63.94 50.86
C ILE A 493 92.97 62.71 51.18
N TRP A 494 91.66 62.87 51.01
CA TRP A 494 90.68 61.85 51.22
C TRP A 494 90.32 61.17 49.84
N LYS A 495 90.17 59.84 49.85
CA LYS A 495 89.78 59.09 48.71
C LYS A 495 88.47 58.38 48.96
N PHE A 496 87.49 58.59 48.15
CA PHE A 496 86.14 58.08 48.29
C PHE A 496 85.78 57.18 47.12
N ALA A 497 85.10 56.14 47.40
CA ALA A 497 84.43 55.27 46.43
C ALA A 497 82.97 55.12 46.86
N GLY A 498 82.04 55.18 45.93
CA GLY A 498 80.63 55.02 46.18
C GLY A 498 79.92 54.29 45.01
N VAL A 499 78.78 53.65 45.32
CA VAL A 499 77.88 52.99 44.39
C VAL A 499 76.54 53.65 44.44
#